data_df16571fc9571ef53d01dd7a22889eb5
#
_entry.id   df16571fc9571ef53d01dd7a22889eb5
#
_cell.length_a   1.000
_cell.length_b   1.000
_cell.length_c   1.000
_cell.angle_alpha   90.00
_cell.angle_beta   90.00
_cell.angle_gamma   90.00
#
_symmetry.space_group_name_H-M   'P 1'
#
loop_
_entity.id
_entity.type
_entity.pdbx_description
1 polymer ?
#
loop_
_entity_poly.entity_id
_entity_poly.type
_entity_poly.pdbx_seq_one_letter_code
_entity_poly.pdbx_strand_id
1 'polypeptide(L)'
;PNTGDIKQIKSDGFFGSSMLGADEEGICFYPNRNSVFIAREADNSICEYNLSGNFIGTQLFVPSYLRSASTNYGLESLTYNPKTHLFWTTTESTLKNDGKQAAPMLLIENRLRLQAFDENFNPIAQYAYKMDKSTVNKPARNYAMGVSDIVALDNGMLLIMERELYVAPKKLGTLTIGAKEQPMELKNN
;
A
#
# COMPACT_ATOMS: atom_id res chain seq x y z
N PRO A 1 12.96 22.70 -18.60
CA PRO A 1 12.30 21.63 -17.87
C PRO A 1 10.87 21.58 -18.38
N ASN A 2 10.50 20.50 -19.09
CA ASN A 2 9.11 20.28 -19.47
C ASN A 2 8.34 20.00 -18.19
N THR A 3 7.53 20.96 -17.76
CA THR A 3 6.44 20.71 -16.85
C THR A 3 5.45 19.83 -17.61
N GLY A 4 5.51 18.50 -17.39
CA GLY A 4 4.52 17.61 -17.98
C GLY A 4 3.14 18.08 -17.54
N ASP A 5 2.22 18.28 -18.49
CA ASP A 5 0.83 18.56 -18.18
C ASP A 5 0.29 17.40 -17.32
N ILE A 6 0.00 17.69 -16.06
CA ILE A 6 -0.74 16.77 -15.20
C ILE A 6 -2.16 16.71 -15.77
N LYS A 7 -2.43 15.72 -16.60
CA LYS A 7 -3.80 15.43 -17.02
C LYS A 7 -4.55 14.87 -15.83
N GLN A 8 -5.59 15.55 -15.39
CA GLN A 8 -6.50 15.02 -14.39
C GLN A 8 -7.13 13.74 -14.96
N ILE A 9 -6.82 12.60 -14.38
CA ILE A 9 -7.47 11.34 -14.69
C ILE A 9 -8.85 11.42 -14.03
N LYS A 10 -9.90 11.54 -14.84
CA LYS A 10 -11.26 11.49 -14.32
C LYS A 10 -11.57 10.04 -13.93
N SER A 11 -12.02 9.83 -12.69
CA SER A 11 -12.36 8.52 -12.14
C SER A 11 -13.41 7.76 -12.98
N ASP A 12 -14.34 8.48 -13.60
CA ASP A 12 -15.42 7.95 -14.42
C ASP A 12 -15.00 7.46 -15.82
N GLY A 13 -13.77 7.78 -16.25
CA GLY A 13 -13.22 7.31 -17.53
C GLY A 13 -12.05 6.34 -17.39
N PHE A 14 -11.53 6.15 -16.19
CA PHE A 14 -10.32 5.36 -15.95
C PHE A 14 -10.65 3.89 -15.67
N PHE A 15 -11.72 3.64 -14.95
CA PHE A 15 -12.17 2.29 -14.64
C PHE A 15 -13.51 2.06 -15.33
N GLY A 16 -13.60 1.03 -16.14
CA GLY A 16 -14.89 0.60 -16.68
C GLY A 16 -15.89 0.42 -15.53
N SER A 17 -17.18 0.58 -15.79
CA SER A 17 -18.26 0.56 -14.80
C SER A 17 -18.29 -0.65 -13.86
N SER A 18 -17.59 -1.72 -14.19
CA SER A 18 -17.45 -2.94 -13.37
C SER A 18 -16.34 -2.87 -12.33
N MET A 19 -15.53 -1.79 -12.28
CA MET A 19 -14.35 -1.69 -11.43
C MET A 19 -14.39 -0.49 -10.48
N LEU A 20 -15.44 0.30 -10.50
CA LEU A 20 -15.65 1.40 -9.56
C LEU A 20 -15.84 0.86 -8.14
N GLY A 21 -15.03 1.34 -7.20
CA GLY A 21 -15.12 0.97 -5.79
C GLY A 21 -14.29 -0.26 -5.40
N ALA A 22 -13.24 -0.57 -6.17
CA ALA A 22 -12.30 -1.64 -5.83
C ALA A 22 -11.21 -1.17 -4.84
N ASP A 23 -11.27 0.09 -4.39
CA ASP A 23 -10.30 0.68 -3.46
C ASP A 23 -8.88 0.53 -4.02
N GLU A 24 -8.57 1.39 -4.99
CA GLU A 24 -7.29 1.40 -5.70
C GLU A 24 -6.27 2.18 -4.88
N GLU A 25 -5.17 1.53 -4.50
CA GLU A 25 -4.17 2.08 -3.60
C GLU A 25 -2.80 2.26 -4.28
N GLY A 26 -2.03 1.21 -4.46
CA GLY A 26 -0.70 1.30 -5.07
C GLY A 26 -0.73 1.33 -6.60
N ILE A 27 0.12 2.17 -7.22
CA ILE A 27 0.26 2.22 -8.68
C ILE A 27 1.73 2.21 -9.09
N CYS A 28 2.07 1.46 -10.13
CA CYS A 28 3.39 1.55 -10.76
C CYS A 28 3.31 1.56 -12.29
N PHE A 29 4.24 2.28 -12.92
CA PHE A 29 4.41 2.25 -14.37
C PHE A 29 5.23 1.03 -14.78
N TYR A 30 4.78 0.33 -15.83
CA TYR A 30 5.48 -0.81 -16.43
C TYR A 30 5.94 -0.47 -17.84
N PRO A 31 7.22 -0.09 -18.02
CA PRO A 31 7.73 0.43 -19.29
C PRO A 31 7.69 -0.59 -20.43
N ASN A 32 7.85 -1.90 -20.13
CA ASN A 32 7.90 -2.94 -21.16
C ASN A 32 6.62 -3.06 -22.00
N ARG A 33 5.49 -2.62 -21.45
CA ARG A 33 4.19 -2.63 -22.14
C ARG A 33 3.55 -1.24 -22.25
N ASN A 34 4.25 -0.20 -21.79
CA ASN A 34 3.71 1.15 -21.71
C ASN A 34 2.33 1.17 -21.01
N SER A 35 2.26 0.53 -19.85
CA SER A 35 1.07 0.30 -19.05
C SER A 35 1.30 0.65 -17.58
N VAL A 36 0.26 0.57 -16.77
CA VAL A 36 0.35 0.69 -15.32
C VAL A 36 -0.25 -0.55 -14.66
N PHE A 37 0.33 -0.95 -13.55
CA PHE A 37 -0.29 -1.92 -12.64
C PHE A 37 -0.83 -1.17 -11.43
N ILE A 38 -2.00 -1.60 -10.96
CA ILE A 38 -2.70 -1.00 -9.82
C ILE A 38 -3.05 -2.10 -8.82
N ALA A 39 -2.62 -1.89 -7.57
CA ALA A 39 -3.03 -2.72 -6.44
C ALA A 39 -4.41 -2.28 -5.95
N ARG A 40 -5.27 -3.23 -5.62
CA ARG A 40 -6.66 -3.02 -5.23
C ARG A 40 -6.89 -3.66 -3.87
N GLU A 41 -7.31 -2.87 -2.89
CA GLU A 41 -7.52 -3.37 -1.54
C GLU A 41 -8.79 -4.21 -1.42
N ALA A 42 -9.85 -3.84 -2.11
CA ALA A 42 -11.16 -4.49 -1.99
C ALA A 42 -11.15 -6.00 -2.28
N ASP A 43 -10.28 -6.47 -3.18
CA ASP A 43 -10.15 -7.90 -3.54
C ASP A 43 -8.71 -8.42 -3.46
N ASN A 44 -7.78 -7.60 -3.00
CA ASN A 44 -6.35 -7.90 -2.92
C ASN A 44 -5.78 -8.42 -4.25
N SER A 45 -6.16 -7.78 -5.35
CA SER A 45 -5.65 -8.07 -6.69
C SER A 45 -4.70 -6.98 -7.18
N ILE A 46 -3.87 -7.30 -8.19
CA ILE A 46 -2.99 -6.35 -8.86
C ILE A 46 -3.23 -6.49 -10.36
N CYS A 47 -3.84 -5.48 -10.96
CA CYS A 47 -4.34 -5.51 -12.32
C CYS A 47 -3.59 -4.55 -13.24
N GLU A 48 -3.42 -4.93 -14.51
CA GLU A 48 -2.77 -4.10 -15.54
C GLU A 48 -3.79 -3.28 -16.31
N TYR A 49 -3.49 -1.98 -16.50
CA TYR A 49 -4.29 -1.02 -17.26
C TYR A 49 -3.43 -0.32 -18.31
N ASN A 50 -4.01 0.00 -19.44
CA ASN A 50 -3.35 0.88 -20.40
C ASN A 50 -3.37 2.35 -19.89
N LEU A 51 -2.62 3.23 -20.55
CA LEU A 51 -2.53 4.65 -20.13
C LEU A 51 -3.83 5.45 -20.35
N SER A 52 -4.84 4.85 -20.98
CA SER A 52 -6.20 5.40 -21.07
C SER A 52 -7.09 4.90 -19.94
N GLY A 53 -6.58 4.06 -19.03
CA GLY A 53 -7.28 3.55 -17.87
C GLY A 53 -8.18 2.35 -18.12
N ASN A 54 -8.04 1.68 -19.25
CA ASN A 54 -8.80 0.46 -19.49
C ASN A 54 -8.04 -0.76 -19.00
N PHE A 55 -8.71 -1.65 -18.27
CA PHE A 55 -8.19 -2.95 -17.89
C PHE A 55 -7.89 -3.78 -19.15
N ILE A 56 -6.71 -4.40 -19.22
CA ILE A 56 -6.24 -5.12 -20.40
C ILE A 56 -6.13 -6.64 -20.20
N GLY A 57 -6.75 -7.16 -19.13
CA GLY A 57 -6.88 -8.59 -18.90
C GLY A 57 -5.70 -9.26 -18.20
N THR A 58 -4.63 -8.53 -17.89
CA THR A 58 -3.45 -9.06 -17.20
C THR A 58 -3.50 -8.76 -15.71
N GLN A 59 -3.02 -9.71 -14.88
CA GLN A 59 -2.91 -9.56 -13.43
C GLN A 59 -1.62 -10.21 -12.94
N LEU A 60 -1.07 -9.71 -11.82
CA LEU A 60 -0.08 -10.45 -11.06
C LEU A 60 -0.75 -11.64 -10.34
N PHE A 61 -0.07 -12.78 -10.28
CA PHE A 61 -0.57 -13.97 -9.59
C PHE A 61 -0.39 -13.82 -8.07
N VAL A 62 -1.24 -12.97 -7.46
CA VAL A 62 -1.18 -12.70 -6.02
C VAL A 62 -1.41 -13.98 -5.22
N PRO A 63 -0.48 -14.37 -4.32
CA PRO A 63 -0.62 -15.56 -3.50
C PRO A 63 -1.86 -15.53 -2.59
N SER A 64 -2.43 -16.71 -2.31
CA SER A 64 -3.66 -16.83 -1.52
C SER A 64 -3.59 -16.21 -0.13
N TYR A 65 -2.42 -16.22 0.51
CA TYR A 65 -2.25 -15.60 1.83
C TYR A 65 -2.37 -14.07 1.80
N LEU A 66 -1.99 -13.41 0.70
CA LEU A 66 -2.23 -11.97 0.49
C LEU A 66 -3.69 -11.71 0.11
N ARG A 67 -4.29 -12.57 -0.71
CA ARG A 67 -5.72 -12.45 -1.06
C ARG A 67 -6.66 -12.59 0.14
N SER A 68 -6.20 -13.21 1.22
CA SER A 68 -6.95 -13.33 2.48
C SER A 68 -6.70 -12.17 3.45
N ALA A 69 -5.99 -11.12 3.02
CA ALA A 69 -5.85 -9.91 3.81
C ALA A 69 -7.21 -9.24 4.06
N SER A 70 -7.28 -8.47 5.12
CA SER A 70 -8.48 -7.66 5.41
C SER A 70 -8.67 -6.63 4.29
N THR A 71 -9.92 -6.36 3.93
CA THR A 71 -10.28 -5.29 2.98
C THR A 71 -10.06 -3.87 3.53
N ASN A 72 -9.62 -3.73 4.78
CA ASN A 72 -9.26 -2.44 5.38
C ASN A 72 -7.76 -2.33 5.70
N TYR A 73 -6.97 -3.35 5.40
CA TYR A 73 -5.53 -3.43 5.66
C TYR A 73 -4.85 -4.33 4.61
N GLY A 74 -5.37 -4.28 3.38
CA GLY A 74 -4.97 -5.10 2.25
C GLY A 74 -3.73 -4.57 1.53
N LEU A 75 -3.71 -4.71 0.20
CA LEU A 75 -2.61 -4.26 -0.63
C LEU A 75 -2.67 -2.74 -0.81
N GLU A 76 -1.77 -2.01 -0.15
CA GLU A 76 -1.68 -0.55 -0.17
C GLU A 76 -0.63 -0.02 -1.14
N SER A 77 0.37 -0.81 -1.46
CA SER A 77 1.55 -0.33 -2.16
C SER A 77 1.93 -1.21 -3.33
N LEU A 78 2.53 -0.60 -4.35
CA LEU A 78 3.03 -1.33 -5.52
C LEU A 78 4.14 -0.54 -6.20
N THR A 79 5.24 -1.21 -6.52
CA THR A 79 6.33 -0.62 -7.31
C THR A 79 6.91 -1.63 -8.28
N TYR A 80 7.49 -1.13 -9.36
CA TYR A 80 8.27 -1.92 -10.32
C TYR A 80 9.67 -1.33 -10.47
N ASN A 81 10.68 -2.18 -10.45
CA ASN A 81 12.06 -1.79 -10.68
C ASN A 81 12.55 -2.31 -12.04
N PRO A 82 12.80 -1.43 -13.02
CA PRO A 82 13.25 -1.83 -14.35
C PRO A 82 14.70 -2.33 -14.40
N LYS A 83 15.50 -2.16 -13.33
CA LYS A 83 16.86 -2.67 -13.23
C LYS A 83 16.92 -4.11 -12.70
N THR A 84 16.04 -4.43 -11.76
CA THR A 84 15.94 -5.78 -11.20
C THR A 84 14.87 -6.63 -11.86
N HIS A 85 14.01 -6.02 -12.69
CA HIS A 85 12.87 -6.65 -13.36
C HIS A 85 11.86 -7.27 -12.38
N LEU A 86 11.66 -6.60 -11.24
CA LEU A 86 10.78 -7.09 -10.17
C LEU A 86 9.69 -6.09 -9.82
N PHE A 87 8.48 -6.62 -9.62
CA PHE A 87 7.42 -5.93 -8.91
C PHE A 87 7.50 -6.23 -7.42
N TRP A 88 7.12 -5.27 -6.60
CA TRP A 88 7.06 -5.41 -5.15
C TRP A 88 5.76 -4.84 -4.61
N THR A 89 5.19 -5.55 -3.64
CA THR A 89 4.00 -5.11 -2.89
C THR A 89 4.07 -5.58 -1.44
N THR A 90 3.26 -4.98 -0.60
CA THR A 90 2.97 -5.45 0.76
C THR A 90 1.54 -5.07 1.15
N THR A 91 1.05 -5.66 2.23
CA THR A 91 -0.19 -5.22 2.89
C THR A 91 0.08 -4.01 3.78
N GLU A 92 -0.95 -3.21 4.06
CA GLU A 92 -0.86 -2.09 4.99
C GLU A 92 -0.43 -2.56 6.39
N SER A 93 -1.01 -3.65 6.88
CA SER A 93 -0.77 -4.12 8.24
C SER A 93 -0.53 -5.63 8.30
N THR A 94 -0.21 -6.12 9.51
CA THR A 94 0.06 -7.54 9.75
C THR A 94 -1.11 -8.42 9.34
N LEU A 95 -0.86 -9.45 8.55
CA LEU A 95 -1.87 -10.45 8.21
C LEU A 95 -2.34 -11.18 9.48
N LYS A 96 -3.62 -11.52 9.52
CA LYS A 96 -4.26 -12.17 10.69
C LYS A 96 -3.51 -13.42 11.16
N ASN A 97 -2.96 -14.19 10.23
CA ASN A 97 -2.22 -15.43 10.54
C ASN A 97 -0.76 -15.19 10.92
N ASP A 98 -0.23 -13.98 10.71
CA ASP A 98 1.16 -13.63 11.01
C ASP A 98 1.31 -12.94 12.37
N GLY A 99 0.19 -12.58 13.00
CA GLY A 99 0.20 -11.98 14.32
C GLY A 99 -0.88 -10.94 14.57
N LYS A 100 -0.65 -10.16 15.61
CA LYS A 100 -1.52 -9.01 15.94
C LYS A 100 -1.00 -7.76 15.25
N GLN A 101 -1.93 -6.91 14.86
CA GLN A 101 -1.62 -5.57 14.35
C GLN A 101 -1.12 -4.67 15.48
N ALA A 102 -0.29 -3.69 15.13
CA ALA A 102 0.13 -2.64 16.04
C ALA A 102 -1.08 -1.90 16.60
N ALA A 103 -1.03 -1.57 17.87
CA ALA A 103 -2.06 -0.82 18.55
C ALA A 103 -1.44 0.07 19.63
N PRO A 104 -2.09 1.18 20.01
CA PRO A 104 -1.61 2.03 21.09
C PRO A 104 -1.44 1.22 22.38
N MET A 105 -0.42 1.53 23.16
CA MET A 105 -0.10 0.89 24.44
C MET A 105 0.32 -0.60 24.35
N LEU A 106 0.12 -1.25 23.22
CA LEU A 106 0.63 -2.59 22.98
C LEU A 106 1.99 -2.46 22.33
N LEU A 107 3.07 -2.71 22.92
CA LEU A 107 4.43 -2.65 22.33
C LEU A 107 4.62 -3.72 21.21
N ILE A 108 3.62 -3.82 20.34
CA ILE A 108 3.59 -4.77 19.22
C ILE A 108 3.96 -4.01 17.95
N GLU A 109 4.87 -4.56 17.19
CA GLU A 109 5.29 -4.08 15.89
C GLU A 109 4.51 -4.84 14.81
N ASN A 110 4.09 -4.14 13.76
CA ASN A 110 3.58 -4.80 12.56
C ASN A 110 4.69 -5.61 11.89
N ARG A 111 4.33 -6.81 11.45
CA ARG A 111 5.20 -7.68 10.66
C ARG A 111 4.52 -7.99 9.35
N LEU A 112 5.11 -7.50 8.27
CA LEU A 112 4.53 -7.57 6.94
C LEU A 112 5.32 -8.55 6.08
N ARG A 113 4.71 -8.97 4.98
CA ARG A 113 5.35 -9.78 3.95
C ARG A 113 5.56 -8.92 2.71
N LEU A 114 6.80 -8.53 2.44
CA LEU A 114 7.17 -7.97 1.15
C LEU A 114 7.15 -9.09 0.12
N GLN A 115 6.31 -8.97 -0.89
CA GLN A 115 6.17 -9.95 -1.97
C GLN A 115 6.79 -9.43 -3.25
N ALA A 116 7.69 -10.22 -3.84
CA ALA A 116 8.26 -9.97 -5.16
C ALA A 116 7.58 -10.82 -6.24
N PHE A 117 7.41 -10.21 -7.44
CA PHE A 117 6.95 -10.92 -8.65
C PHE A 117 7.93 -10.65 -9.79
N ASP A 118 8.07 -11.63 -10.68
CA ASP A 118 8.83 -11.51 -11.91
C ASP A 118 8.02 -10.85 -13.05
N GLU A 119 8.63 -10.65 -14.22
CA GLU A 119 7.97 -10.11 -15.41
C GLU A 119 7.02 -11.09 -16.11
N ASN A 120 6.96 -12.34 -15.67
CA ASN A 120 5.91 -13.30 -16.02
C ASN A 120 4.74 -13.23 -15.05
N PHE A 121 4.78 -12.26 -14.11
CA PHE A 121 3.76 -11.97 -13.12
C PHE A 121 3.60 -13.06 -12.05
N ASN A 122 4.59 -13.96 -11.92
CA ASN A 122 4.61 -15.00 -10.91
C ASN A 122 5.22 -14.50 -9.60
N PRO A 123 4.69 -14.91 -8.44
CA PRO A 123 5.34 -14.67 -7.16
C PRO A 123 6.61 -15.51 -7.06
N ILE A 124 7.76 -14.86 -6.82
CA ILE A 124 9.06 -15.54 -6.81
C ILE A 124 9.75 -15.52 -5.44
N ALA A 125 9.49 -14.52 -4.61
CA ALA A 125 10.11 -14.40 -3.30
C ALA A 125 9.26 -13.60 -2.34
N GLN A 126 9.40 -13.86 -1.05
CA GLN A 126 8.85 -13.02 0.00
C GLN A 126 9.87 -12.82 1.12
N TYR A 127 9.79 -11.66 1.77
CA TYR A 127 10.65 -11.28 2.87
C TYR A 127 9.83 -10.76 4.03
N ALA A 128 10.26 -11.07 5.25
CA ALA A 128 9.67 -10.49 6.45
C ALA A 128 10.16 -9.04 6.61
N TYR A 129 9.22 -8.11 6.71
CA TYR A 129 9.48 -6.72 7.04
C TYR A 129 8.90 -6.40 8.41
N LYS A 130 9.72 -5.85 9.28
CA LYS A 130 9.31 -5.44 10.62
C LYS A 130 9.26 -3.91 10.65
N MET A 131 8.06 -3.37 10.82
CA MET A 131 7.85 -1.94 10.98
C MET A 131 8.40 -1.41 12.30
N ASP A 132 8.55 -0.11 12.38
CA ASP A 132 8.84 0.58 13.63
C ASP A 132 7.72 0.40 14.67
N LYS A 133 8.05 0.67 15.92
CA LYS A 133 7.07 0.63 17.01
C LYS A 133 6.15 1.83 16.96
N SER A 134 4.89 1.62 17.41
CA SER A 134 4.00 2.73 17.69
C SER A 134 4.67 3.79 18.56
N THR A 135 4.52 5.06 18.16
CA THR A 135 4.96 6.20 18.97
C THR A 135 3.92 6.58 20.02
N VAL A 136 2.71 6.04 19.91
CA VAL A 136 1.55 6.34 20.77
C VAL A 136 1.51 5.37 21.95
N ASN A 137 1.66 5.90 23.16
CA ASN A 137 1.60 5.14 24.42
C ASN A 137 0.36 5.47 25.29
N LYS A 138 -0.74 5.92 24.69
CA LYS A 138 -1.97 6.34 25.35
C LYS A 138 -3.20 5.83 24.59
N PRO A 139 -4.37 5.70 25.26
CA PRO A 139 -5.59 5.24 24.61
C PRO A 139 -5.96 6.10 23.40
N ALA A 140 -6.40 5.48 22.31
CA ALA A 140 -6.90 6.14 21.12
C ALA A 140 -8.40 5.85 20.93
N ARG A 141 -9.13 6.79 20.33
CA ARG A 141 -10.47 6.54 19.79
C ARG A 141 -10.39 5.78 18.48
N ASN A 142 -9.49 6.22 17.61
CA ASN A 142 -9.13 5.52 16.38
C ASN A 142 -7.61 5.49 16.28
N TYR A 143 -7.10 4.41 15.72
CA TYR A 143 -5.68 4.22 15.50
C TYR A 143 -5.47 3.35 14.28
N ALA A 144 -4.50 3.72 13.45
CA ALA A 144 -3.99 2.88 12.37
C ALA A 144 -2.47 3.08 12.27
N MET A 145 -1.75 2.01 11.99
CA MET A 145 -0.33 2.05 11.70
C MET A 145 -0.02 1.02 10.62
N GLY A 146 0.58 1.47 9.53
CA GLY A 146 0.80 0.62 8.37
C GLY A 146 1.80 1.18 7.38
N VAL A 147 2.13 0.37 6.38
CA VAL A 147 2.83 0.81 5.18
C VAL A 147 1.80 1.39 4.22
N SER A 148 2.06 2.60 3.73
CA SER A 148 1.18 3.28 2.77
C SER A 148 1.78 3.39 1.37
N ASP A 149 3.09 3.20 1.21
CA ASP A 149 3.71 3.17 -0.12
C ASP A 149 5.08 2.50 -0.11
N ILE A 150 5.52 2.01 -1.28
CA ILE A 150 6.84 1.45 -1.52
C ILE A 150 7.39 2.00 -2.83
N VAL A 151 8.66 2.38 -2.83
CA VAL A 151 9.39 2.73 -4.05
C VAL A 151 10.65 1.88 -4.18
N ALA A 152 10.78 1.18 -5.30
CA ALA A 152 11.99 0.45 -5.61
C ALA A 152 13.03 1.39 -6.26
N LEU A 153 14.24 1.40 -5.70
CA LEU A 153 15.35 2.22 -6.17
C LEU A 153 16.21 1.44 -7.18
N ASP A 154 16.91 2.16 -8.06
CA ASP A 154 17.75 1.57 -9.12
C ASP A 154 18.82 0.58 -8.61
N ASN A 155 19.27 0.75 -7.38
CA ASN A 155 20.24 -0.14 -6.73
C ASN A 155 19.62 -1.41 -6.11
N GLY A 156 18.31 -1.62 -6.28
CA GLY A 156 17.57 -2.77 -5.74
C GLY A 156 17.07 -2.60 -4.31
N MET A 157 17.36 -1.47 -3.65
CA MET A 157 16.78 -1.17 -2.34
C MET A 157 15.31 -0.75 -2.47
N LEU A 158 14.55 -0.95 -1.42
CA LEU A 158 13.18 -0.47 -1.29
C LEU A 158 13.14 0.69 -0.29
N LEU A 159 12.51 1.80 -0.69
CA LEU A 159 12.11 2.86 0.21
C LEU A 159 10.67 2.57 0.63
N ILE A 160 10.41 2.43 1.91
CA ILE A 160 9.10 2.05 2.46
C ILE A 160 8.59 3.22 3.31
N MET A 161 7.36 3.64 3.03
CA MET A 161 6.70 4.70 3.77
C MET A 161 5.77 4.09 4.83
N GLU A 162 6.10 4.31 6.09
CA GLU A 162 5.27 3.95 7.24
C GLU A 162 4.44 5.15 7.70
N ARG A 163 3.16 4.93 7.99
CA ARG A 163 2.28 5.96 8.55
C ARG A 163 1.72 5.53 9.90
N GLU A 164 1.51 6.48 10.80
CA GLU A 164 0.81 6.29 12.06
C GLU A 164 -0.28 7.34 12.23
N LEU A 165 -1.54 6.91 12.33
CA LEU A 165 -2.70 7.76 12.60
C LEU A 165 -3.16 7.58 14.04
N TYR A 166 -3.29 8.67 14.77
CA TYR A 166 -3.81 8.69 16.12
C TYR A 166 -4.94 9.69 16.27
N VAL A 167 -6.10 9.23 16.76
CA VAL A 167 -7.23 10.09 17.13
C VAL A 167 -7.47 9.97 18.62
N ALA A 168 -7.33 11.09 19.35
CA ALA A 168 -7.54 11.13 20.78
C ALA A 168 -8.97 10.75 21.19
N PRO A 169 -9.19 10.09 22.34
CA PRO A 169 -10.51 9.90 22.92
C PRO A 169 -11.22 11.26 23.12
N LYS A 170 -12.53 11.31 22.86
CA LYS A 170 -13.33 12.50 23.22
C LYS A 170 -13.31 12.67 24.74
N LYS A 171 -12.90 13.84 25.23
CA LYS A 171 -13.12 14.19 26.63
C LYS A 171 -14.62 14.40 26.84
N LEU A 172 -15.20 13.73 27.82
CA LEU A 172 -16.58 14.02 28.26
C LEU A 172 -16.63 15.49 28.75
N GLY A 173 -17.30 16.37 27.99
CA GLY A 173 -17.53 17.76 28.40
C GLY A 173 -16.76 18.85 27.64
N THR A 174 -15.86 18.53 26.67
CA THR A 174 -15.24 19.53 25.83
C THR A 174 -15.12 19.04 24.39
N LEU A 175 -15.84 19.70 23.48
CA LEU A 175 -15.72 19.44 22.06
C LEU A 175 -14.40 20.05 21.56
N THR A 176 -13.33 19.28 21.57
CA THR A 176 -12.10 19.68 20.89
C THR A 176 -11.89 18.74 19.73
N ILE A 177 -12.20 19.21 18.53
CA ILE A 177 -11.81 18.56 17.29
C ILE A 177 -10.32 18.87 17.10
N GLY A 178 -9.47 17.92 17.46
CA GLY A 178 -8.03 17.99 17.21
C GLY A 178 -7.59 16.70 16.53
N ALA A 179 -7.69 16.65 15.21
CA ALA A 179 -6.86 15.74 14.44
C ALA A 179 -5.45 16.34 14.44
N LYS A 180 -4.51 15.74 15.14
CA LYS A 180 -3.09 16.00 14.88
C LYS A 180 -2.64 14.92 13.91
N GLU A 181 -2.58 15.29 12.65
CA GLU A 181 -1.75 14.60 11.70
C GLU A 181 -0.30 14.78 12.16
N GLN A 182 0.37 13.67 12.45
CA GLN A 182 1.82 13.70 12.61
C GLN A 182 2.42 13.76 11.21
N PRO A 183 3.44 14.60 10.97
CA PRO A 183 4.11 14.63 9.68
C PRO A 183 4.68 13.24 9.37
N MET A 184 4.53 12.80 8.12
CA MET A 184 5.18 11.60 7.61
C MET A 184 6.69 11.81 7.64
N GLU A 185 7.39 10.99 8.38
CA GLU A 185 8.85 10.92 8.29
C GLU A 185 9.24 9.86 7.26
N LEU A 186 9.93 10.29 6.22
CA LEU A 186 10.66 9.40 5.34
C LEU A 186 11.89 8.92 6.12
N LYS A 187 11.93 7.63 6.45
CA LYS A 187 13.11 7.02 7.08
C LYS A 187 13.95 6.32 6.04
N ASN A 188 15.18 6.80 5.89
CA ASN A 188 16.23 6.08 5.19
C ASN A 188 16.81 5.04 6.17
N ASN A 189 16.62 3.79 5.90
CA ASN A 189 17.41 2.71 6.49
C ASN A 189 18.54 2.30 5.57
#